data_eefbad34e29acbf52167f0aadf402a4f
#
_entry.id   eefbad34e29acbf52167f0aadf402a4f
#
_cell.length_a   1.000
_cell.length_b   1.000
_cell.length_c   1.000
_cell.angle_alpha   90.00
_cell.angle_beta   90.00
_cell.angle_gamma   90.00
#
_symmetry.space_group_name_H-M   'P 1'
#
loop_
_entity.id
_entity.type
_entity.pdbx_description
1 polymer ?
#
loop_
_entity_poly.entity_id
_entity_poly.type
_entity_poly.pdbx_seq_one_letter_code
_entity_poly.pdbx_strand_id
1 'polypeptide(L)'
;YKNQISVFGYDWLGRIFALDTQRDVVLIFEPGTGEILNTEENFVNFHDSEIPQYHDACLASEFFTEWFEANGNFVLPHNKCVGYKVPLFLNGEDDIENLEVSDMEVYWEIMMPLMNL
;
A
#
# COMPACT_ATOMS: atom_id res chain seq x y z
N TYR A 1 -13.65 -9.93 -5.79
CA TYR A 1 -13.54 -8.50 -6.14
C TYR A 1 -13.21 -8.22 -7.62
N LYS A 2 -12.84 -9.21 -8.41
CA LYS A 2 -12.29 -9.00 -9.77
C LYS A 2 -13.09 -8.06 -10.67
N ASN A 3 -14.42 -8.14 -10.67
CA ASN A 3 -15.27 -7.35 -11.56
C ASN A 3 -15.98 -6.21 -10.83
N GLN A 4 -15.63 -5.96 -9.57
CA GLN A 4 -16.34 -5.04 -8.70
C GLN A 4 -15.48 -3.88 -8.22
N ILE A 5 -14.19 -3.88 -8.57
CA ILE A 5 -13.27 -2.85 -8.10
C ILE A 5 -12.72 -2.01 -9.25
N SER A 6 -12.44 -0.75 -8.92
CA SER A 6 -11.74 0.16 -9.81
C SER A 6 -10.54 0.72 -9.06
N VAL A 7 -9.33 0.39 -9.50
CA VAL A 7 -8.10 0.88 -8.90
C VAL A 7 -7.92 2.36 -9.24
N PHE A 8 -7.68 3.21 -8.23
CA PHE A 8 -7.50 4.63 -8.48
C PHE A 8 -6.16 5.18 -7.97
N GLY A 9 -5.38 4.39 -7.23
CA GLY A 9 -4.10 4.88 -6.74
C GLY A 9 -3.27 3.81 -6.04
N TYR A 10 -2.09 4.20 -5.64
CA TYR A 10 -1.18 3.36 -4.86
C TYR A 10 -0.27 4.27 -4.03
N ASP A 11 0.39 3.70 -3.03
CA ASP A 11 1.30 4.44 -2.18
C ASP A 11 2.74 3.93 -2.27
N TRP A 12 3.63 4.53 -1.47
CA TRP A 12 5.05 4.22 -1.48
C TRP A 12 5.39 2.79 -1.06
N LEU A 13 4.53 2.17 -0.22
CA LEU A 13 4.70 0.77 0.20
C LEU A 13 4.14 -0.24 -0.79
N GLY A 14 3.67 0.21 -1.95
CA GLY A 14 3.09 -0.67 -2.96
C GLY A 14 1.68 -1.11 -2.63
N ARG A 15 1.01 -0.47 -1.67
CA ARG A 15 -0.40 -0.74 -1.38
C ARG A 15 -1.25 -0.14 -2.48
N ILE A 16 -2.30 -0.85 -2.87
CA ILE A 16 -3.22 -0.40 -3.93
C ILE A 16 -4.52 0.06 -3.31
N PHE A 17 -4.98 1.23 -3.72
CA PHE A 17 -6.26 1.80 -3.32
C PHE A 17 -7.28 1.57 -4.42
N ALA A 18 -8.39 0.94 -4.08
CA ALA A 18 -9.43 0.61 -5.04
C ALA A 18 -10.81 0.94 -4.50
N LEU A 19 -11.72 1.25 -5.41
CA LEU A 19 -13.12 1.49 -5.08
C LEU A 19 -13.93 0.24 -5.38
N ASP A 20 -14.66 -0.25 -4.37
CA ASP A 20 -15.73 -1.23 -4.59
C ASP A 20 -16.91 -0.48 -5.20
N THR A 21 -17.12 -0.66 -6.49
CA THR A 21 -18.10 0.14 -7.24
C THR A 21 -19.55 -0.19 -6.90
N GLN A 22 -19.81 -1.36 -6.31
CA GLN A 22 -21.16 -1.74 -5.92
C GLN A 22 -21.55 -1.16 -4.56
N ARG A 23 -20.59 -1.06 -3.65
CA ARG A 23 -20.82 -0.62 -2.26
C ARG A 23 -20.39 0.82 -2.01
N ASP A 24 -19.66 1.44 -2.95
CA ASP A 24 -19.06 2.76 -2.80
C ASP A 24 -18.19 2.85 -1.54
N VAL A 25 -17.25 1.92 -1.43
CA VAL A 25 -16.32 1.82 -0.30
C VAL A 25 -14.90 1.69 -0.81
N VAL A 26 -13.97 2.42 -0.20
CA VAL A 26 -12.55 2.33 -0.54
C VAL A 26 -11.91 1.13 0.16
N LEU A 27 -11.18 0.33 -0.61
CA LEU A 27 -10.42 -0.82 -0.14
C LEU A 27 -8.93 -0.56 -0.31
N ILE A 28 -8.14 -1.06 0.63
CA ILE A 28 -6.68 -0.99 0.57
C ILE A 28 -6.15 -2.43 0.50
N PHE A 29 -5.43 -2.74 -0.59
CA PHE A 29 -4.78 -4.02 -0.76
C PHE A 29 -3.33 -3.91 -0.29
N GLU A 30 -2.96 -4.66 0.74
CA GLU A 30 -1.62 -4.63 1.33
C GLU A 30 -0.82 -5.87 0.92
N PRO A 31 0.18 -5.74 0.01
CA PRO A 31 0.96 -6.90 -0.42
C PRO A 31 1.87 -7.44 0.68
N GLY A 32 2.35 -6.58 1.59
CA GLY A 32 3.25 -7.01 2.66
C GLY A 32 2.59 -7.94 3.68
N THR A 33 1.31 -7.72 3.99
CA THR A 33 0.55 -8.51 4.96
C THR A 33 -0.39 -9.52 4.31
N GLY A 34 -0.68 -9.35 3.02
CA GLY A 34 -1.68 -10.14 2.32
C GLY A 34 -3.11 -9.78 2.68
N GLU A 35 -3.32 -8.63 3.31
CA GLU A 35 -4.64 -8.21 3.79
C GLU A 35 -5.35 -7.29 2.80
N ILE A 36 -6.68 -7.34 2.82
CA ILE A 36 -7.54 -6.39 2.15
C ILE A 36 -8.29 -5.63 3.24
N LEU A 37 -8.02 -4.33 3.35
CA LEU A 37 -8.62 -3.49 4.37
C LEU A 37 -9.82 -2.74 3.82
N ASN A 38 -10.96 -2.83 4.50
CA ASN A 38 -12.14 -2.04 4.19
C ASN A 38 -12.11 -0.78 5.04
N THR A 39 -11.97 0.38 4.40
CA THR A 39 -11.90 1.66 5.13
C THR A 39 -13.25 2.10 5.67
N GLU A 40 -14.35 1.50 5.19
CA GLU A 40 -15.73 1.90 5.51
C GLU A 40 -16.07 3.34 5.06
N GLU A 41 -15.20 3.94 4.23
CA GLU A 41 -15.38 5.29 3.69
C GLU A 41 -15.64 5.24 2.18
N ASN A 42 -16.52 6.13 1.68
CA ASN A 42 -16.72 6.28 0.25
C ASN A 42 -15.54 7.04 -0.37
N PHE A 43 -15.50 7.10 -1.71
CA PHE A 43 -14.40 7.71 -2.45
C PHE A 43 -14.17 9.17 -2.04
N VAL A 44 -15.24 9.95 -1.94
CA VAL A 44 -15.15 11.39 -1.60
C VAL A 44 -14.63 11.59 -0.18
N ASN A 45 -15.21 10.89 0.80
CA ASN A 45 -14.81 11.02 2.21
C ASN A 45 -13.39 10.51 2.44
N PHE A 46 -12.97 9.47 1.72
CA PHE A 46 -11.61 8.96 1.83
C PHE A 46 -10.60 10.05 1.47
N HIS A 47 -10.82 10.78 0.38
CA HIS A 47 -9.92 11.84 -0.05
C HIS A 47 -10.07 13.12 0.77
N ASP A 48 -11.30 13.49 1.11
CA ASP A 48 -11.58 14.78 1.75
C ASP A 48 -11.34 14.78 3.26
N SER A 49 -11.52 13.64 3.91
CA SER A 49 -11.49 13.54 5.37
C SER A 49 -10.50 12.51 5.89
N GLU A 50 -10.56 11.27 5.38
CA GLU A 50 -9.78 10.16 5.92
C GLU A 50 -8.28 10.38 5.73
N ILE A 51 -7.84 10.68 4.51
CA ILE A 51 -6.42 10.89 4.24
C ILE A 51 -5.88 12.10 5.03
N PRO A 52 -6.51 13.30 4.96
CA PRO A 52 -5.99 14.46 5.70
C PRO A 52 -5.95 14.27 7.21
N GLN A 53 -6.94 13.61 7.80
CA GLN A 53 -7.02 13.42 9.26
C GLN A 53 -6.19 12.24 9.76
N TYR A 54 -6.08 11.19 8.96
CA TYR A 54 -5.46 9.93 9.36
C TYR A 54 -4.38 9.49 8.38
N HIS A 55 -3.58 10.46 7.86
CA HIS A 55 -2.58 10.16 6.83
C HIS A 55 -1.56 9.10 7.27
N ASP A 56 -1.21 9.03 8.55
CA ASP A 56 -0.27 8.04 9.03
C ASP A 56 -0.87 6.62 8.94
N ALA A 57 -2.14 6.45 9.35
CA ALA A 57 -2.83 5.18 9.23
C ALA A 57 -3.08 4.78 7.77
N CYS A 58 -3.47 5.76 6.92
CA CYS A 58 -3.80 5.51 5.52
C CYS A 58 -2.57 5.37 4.63
N LEU A 59 -1.50 6.13 4.89
CA LEU A 59 -0.34 6.28 4.02
C LEU A 59 0.98 5.88 4.66
N ALA A 60 0.96 5.47 5.93
CA ALA A 60 2.17 5.12 6.69
C ALA A 60 3.23 6.23 6.64
N SER A 61 2.82 7.48 6.89
CA SER A 61 3.66 8.66 6.71
C SER A 61 4.89 8.69 7.62
N GLU A 62 4.76 8.27 8.89
CA GLU A 62 5.88 8.22 9.80
C GLU A 62 6.91 7.17 9.36
N PHE A 63 6.45 6.02 8.92
CA PHE A 63 7.30 4.94 8.42
C PHE A 63 8.03 5.38 7.15
N PHE A 64 7.35 6.12 6.28
CA PHE A 64 7.97 6.70 5.09
C PHE A 64 9.09 7.67 5.47
N THR A 65 8.85 8.57 6.41
CA THR A 65 9.85 9.55 6.85
C THR A 65 11.08 8.84 7.41
N GLU A 66 10.90 7.81 8.21
CA GLU A 66 11.97 7.00 8.77
C GLU A 66 12.79 6.35 7.66
N TRP A 67 12.12 5.71 6.69
CA TRP A 67 12.79 5.09 5.55
C TRP A 67 13.54 6.12 4.71
N PHE A 68 12.90 7.24 4.41
CA PHE A 68 13.45 8.31 3.58
C PHE A 68 14.76 8.85 4.17
N GLU A 69 14.76 9.14 5.46
CA GLU A 69 15.94 9.64 6.16
C GLU A 69 17.04 8.59 6.24
N ALA A 70 16.69 7.34 6.51
CA ALA A 70 17.65 6.24 6.60
C ALA A 70 18.34 5.93 5.27
N ASN A 71 17.72 6.29 4.15
CA ASN A 71 18.24 6.04 2.80
C ASN A 71 18.79 7.31 2.13
N GLY A 72 19.22 8.28 2.93
CA GLY A 72 19.89 9.49 2.42
C GLY A 72 18.99 10.41 1.63
N ASN A 73 17.73 10.48 2.01
CA ASN A 73 16.72 11.30 1.35
C ASN A 73 16.49 10.92 -0.12
N PHE A 74 16.50 9.61 -0.39
CA PHE A 74 16.28 9.09 -1.75
C PHE A 74 14.87 9.41 -2.23
N VAL A 75 14.76 10.06 -3.40
CA VAL A 75 13.48 10.40 -4.01
C VAL A 75 12.95 9.21 -4.79
N LEU A 76 11.80 8.68 -4.37
CA LEU A 76 11.21 7.49 -4.98
C LEU A 76 10.54 7.86 -6.32
N PRO A 77 10.97 7.24 -7.46
CA PRO A 77 10.29 7.46 -8.73
C PRO A 77 8.84 6.97 -8.68
N HIS A 78 7.96 7.58 -9.49
CA HIS A 78 6.52 7.28 -9.46
C HIS A 78 6.17 5.85 -9.86
N ASN A 79 7.02 5.16 -10.62
CA ASN A 79 6.79 3.77 -11.04
C ASN A 79 7.44 2.74 -10.10
N LYS A 80 8.01 3.21 -9.00
CA LYS A 80 8.65 2.37 -7.99
C LYS A 80 7.88 2.42 -6.69
N CYS A 81 8.07 1.39 -5.88
CA CYS A 81 7.57 1.37 -4.51
C CYS A 81 8.67 0.85 -3.59
N VAL A 82 8.44 0.94 -2.29
CA VAL A 82 9.30 0.34 -1.28
C VAL A 82 8.58 -0.89 -0.75
N GLY A 83 9.09 -2.07 -1.09
CA GLY A 83 8.46 -3.32 -0.71
C GLY A 83 9.24 -4.03 0.38
N TYR A 84 8.59 -4.96 1.05
CA TYR A 84 9.24 -5.81 2.06
C TYR A 84 10.09 -6.86 1.36
N LYS A 85 11.35 -7.02 1.79
CA LYS A 85 12.24 -8.08 1.29
C LYS A 85 11.66 -9.46 1.63
N VAL A 86 11.20 -9.60 2.87
CA VAL A 86 10.45 -10.78 3.31
C VAL A 86 9.05 -10.29 3.71
N PRO A 87 7.99 -10.76 3.05
CA PRO A 87 6.63 -10.34 3.37
C PRO A 87 6.27 -10.60 4.83
N LEU A 88 5.45 -9.73 5.41
CA LEU A 88 5.05 -9.86 6.82
C LEU A 88 4.26 -11.16 7.05
N PHE A 89 3.49 -11.61 6.07
CA PHE A 89 2.77 -12.88 6.18
C PHE A 89 3.67 -14.12 6.07
N LEU A 90 4.95 -13.94 5.74
CA LEU A 90 5.99 -14.98 5.75
C LEU A 90 7.01 -14.74 6.88
N ASN A 91 6.59 -14.11 7.97
CA ASN A 91 7.41 -13.80 9.14
C ASN A 91 8.48 -12.73 8.91
N GLY A 92 8.32 -11.88 7.90
CA GLY A 92 9.17 -10.71 7.72
C GLY A 92 8.93 -9.69 8.84
N GLU A 93 9.95 -8.92 9.17
CA GLU A 93 9.85 -7.87 10.17
C GLU A 93 9.27 -6.59 9.60
N ASP A 94 8.43 -5.91 10.35
CA ASP A 94 7.87 -4.61 10.00
C ASP A 94 8.85 -3.50 10.42
N ASP A 95 9.99 -3.45 9.72
CA ASP A 95 11.12 -2.60 10.03
C ASP A 95 11.70 -2.07 8.72
N ILE A 96 12.32 -0.89 8.78
CA ILE A 96 12.96 -0.26 7.61
C ILE A 96 14.08 -1.13 7.02
N GLU A 97 14.74 -1.96 7.82
CA GLU A 97 15.77 -2.89 7.34
C GLU A 97 15.23 -3.98 6.42
N ASN A 98 13.93 -4.27 6.51
CA ASN A 98 13.26 -5.25 5.67
C ASN A 98 12.64 -4.62 4.41
N LEU A 99 13.00 -3.39 4.09
CA LEU A 99 12.46 -2.66 2.95
C LEU A 99 13.49 -2.51 1.84
N GLU A 100 13.01 -2.57 0.60
CA GLU A 100 13.84 -2.31 -0.58
C GLU A 100 13.01 -1.61 -1.67
N VAL A 101 13.69 -0.82 -2.51
CA VAL A 101 13.03 -0.19 -3.66
C VAL A 101 12.78 -1.25 -4.72
N SER A 102 11.55 -1.33 -5.20
CA SER A 102 11.12 -2.30 -6.20
C SER A 102 10.29 -1.61 -7.27
N ASP A 103 10.28 -2.19 -8.48
CA ASP A 103 9.33 -1.79 -9.50
C ASP A 103 7.92 -2.19 -9.04
N MET A 104 6.97 -1.26 -9.13
CA MET A 104 5.60 -1.47 -8.63
C MET A 104 4.94 -2.69 -9.25
N GLU A 105 5.06 -2.82 -10.57
CA GLU A 105 4.47 -3.93 -11.30
C GLU A 105 5.11 -5.26 -10.94
N VAL A 106 6.45 -5.31 -10.86
CA VAL A 106 7.19 -6.52 -10.51
C VAL A 106 6.87 -6.95 -9.07
N TYR A 107 6.80 -6.00 -8.15
CA TYR A 107 6.47 -6.29 -6.75
C TYR A 107 5.10 -7.00 -6.64
N TRP A 108 4.09 -6.48 -7.33
CA TRP A 108 2.76 -7.09 -7.33
C TRP A 108 2.73 -8.42 -8.06
N GLU A 109 3.48 -8.59 -9.14
CA GLU A 109 3.58 -9.88 -9.83
C GLU A 109 4.14 -10.98 -8.93
N ILE A 110 5.07 -10.63 -8.04
CA ILE A 110 5.66 -11.57 -7.08
C ILE A 110 4.67 -11.85 -5.93
N MET A 111 4.02 -10.81 -5.42
CA MET A 111 3.20 -10.91 -4.21
C MET A 111 1.84 -11.55 -4.44
N MET A 112 1.19 -11.29 -5.58
CA MET A 112 -0.16 -11.79 -5.84
C MET A 112 -0.29 -13.31 -5.74
N PRO A 113 0.59 -14.13 -6.34
CA PRO A 113 0.51 -15.58 -6.18
C PRO A 113 0.68 -16.04 -4.73
N LEU A 114 1.54 -15.34 -3.95
CA LEU A 114 1.79 -15.68 -2.56
C LEU A 114 0.58 -15.36 -1.66
N MET A 115 -0.23 -14.39 -2.05
CA MET A 115 -1.42 -13.99 -1.29
C MET A 115 -2.67 -14.74 -1.70
N ASN A 116 -2.63 -15.50 -2.78
CA ASN A 116 -3.79 -16.21 -3.35
C ASN A 116 -4.92 -15.25 -3.78
N LEU A 117 -4.56 -14.10 -4.30
CA LEU A 117 -5.54 -13.13 -4.80
C LEU A 117 -5.96 -13.39 -6.24
#